data_3cc5bbd01b9942728fee2bb381891bb1
#
_entry.id   3cc5bbd01b9942728fee2bb381891bb1
#
_cell.length_a   1.000
_cell.length_b   1.000
_cell.length_c   1.000
_cell.angle_alpha   90.00
_cell.angle_beta   90.00
_cell.angle_gamma   90.00
#
_symmetry.space_group_name_H-M   'P 1'
#
loop_
_entity.id
_entity.type
_entity.pdbx_description
1 polymer ?
#
loop_
_entity_poly.entity_id
_entity_poly.type
_entity_poly.pdbx_seq_one_letter_code
_entity_poly.pdbx_strand_id
1 'polypeptide(L)'
;MNAIIPKKRRDGKSSFEDLIAYTSVRDDVPEDELRPDTEMKAEIPHRNRFRRLVDYATRLRNEKFVSLIDVMKDGSQWVNFYGVTCFHNCLSLESAAEEMQKAADLAHFSKDDTDPVFHYILSWPAHESPRSEQLFDCVRHTLKSLELSKHQYVAAVHTDTDNLHVHVAVNRVHPETGYINCLPWSQEKLSRACRELEIKHGFAPDNGCFVHAPGNRIVRKTALVRERRNAWRRGKKQTFREYIVQMSIAGLREEPAQDWLSLHKRLASDGLYITMQEGELVVKDGWDRAREGVALSSFGPLWTAEKLGRKLGEYQPVPTDIFSQVGTPGR
;
A
#
# COMPACT_ATOMS: atom_id res chain seq x y z
N MET A 1 0.80 -7.57 -2.61
CA MET A 1 1.65 -6.36 -2.48
C MET A 1 0.78 -5.12 -2.35
N ASN A 2 1.11 -4.16 -1.48
CA ASN A 2 0.32 -2.94 -1.29
C ASN A 2 1.24 -1.71 -1.20
N ALA A 3 0.68 -0.53 -1.48
CA ALA A 3 1.39 0.74 -1.34
C ALA A 3 0.67 1.63 -0.32
N ILE A 4 1.44 2.17 0.62
CA ILE A 4 0.96 2.99 1.72
C ILE A 4 1.63 4.36 1.61
N ILE A 5 0.85 5.42 1.64
CA ILE A 5 1.36 6.79 1.80
C ILE A 5 1.18 7.15 3.27
N PRO A 6 2.24 7.27 4.07
CA PRO A 6 2.13 7.66 5.46
C PRO A 6 1.49 9.04 5.59
N LYS A 7 0.76 9.26 6.67
CA LYS A 7 0.23 10.58 6.98
C LYS A 7 1.40 11.55 7.21
N LYS A 8 1.32 12.74 6.63
CA LYS A 8 2.30 13.81 6.90
C LYS A 8 2.42 14.07 8.40
N ARG A 9 3.63 14.37 8.85
CA ARG A 9 3.87 14.76 10.23
C ARG A 9 3.01 15.98 10.60
N ARG A 10 2.53 16.02 11.84
CA ARG A 10 1.65 17.12 12.32
C ARG A 10 2.34 18.48 12.33
N ASP A 11 3.67 18.50 12.39
CA ASP A 11 4.48 19.73 12.37
C ASP A 11 4.68 20.31 10.95
N GLY A 12 4.20 19.60 9.91
CA GLY A 12 4.32 20.02 8.51
C GLY A 12 5.76 20.10 7.98
N LYS A 13 6.75 19.68 8.77
CA LYS A 13 8.16 19.73 8.40
C LYS A 13 8.60 18.35 7.91
N SER A 14 8.75 18.21 6.61
CA SER A 14 9.39 17.06 5.99
C SER A 14 10.83 17.42 5.67
N SER A 15 11.77 16.56 6.05
CA SER A 15 13.19 16.73 5.78
C SER A 15 13.71 15.48 5.08
N PHE A 16 14.48 15.66 4.01
CA PHE A 16 15.16 14.54 3.35
C PHE A 16 16.14 13.87 4.30
N GLU A 17 16.82 14.65 5.13
CA GLU A 17 17.77 14.14 6.10
C GLU A 17 17.10 13.22 7.13
N ASP A 18 16.01 13.67 7.76
CA ASP A 18 15.29 12.86 8.73
C ASP A 18 14.65 11.63 8.09
N LEU A 19 14.13 11.76 6.86
CA LEU A 19 13.47 10.66 6.17
C LEU A 19 14.47 9.59 5.72
N ILE A 20 15.58 10.00 5.10
CA ILE A 20 16.61 9.07 4.64
C ILE A 20 17.29 8.40 5.84
N ALA A 21 17.57 9.14 6.91
CA ALA A 21 18.09 8.56 8.14
C ALA A 21 17.13 7.52 8.73
N TYR A 22 15.84 7.84 8.83
CA TYR A 22 14.82 6.91 9.31
C TYR A 22 14.71 5.65 8.44
N THR A 23 14.76 5.80 7.12
CA THR A 23 14.57 4.66 6.21
C THR A 23 15.84 3.83 6.00
N SER A 24 17.02 4.40 6.20
CA SER A 24 18.31 3.70 5.95
C SER A 24 18.90 3.03 7.20
N VAL A 25 18.29 3.23 8.37
CA VAL A 25 18.75 2.63 9.64
C VAL A 25 17.74 1.59 10.12
N ARG A 26 18.22 0.51 10.69
CA ARG A 26 17.39 -0.51 11.30
C ARG A 26 16.80 0.00 12.60
N ASP A 27 15.51 -0.27 12.84
CA ASP A 27 14.81 0.11 14.09
C ASP A 27 15.33 -0.65 15.34
N ASP A 28 16.05 -1.77 15.13
CA ASP A 28 16.64 -2.58 16.20
C ASP A 28 18.01 -2.07 16.70
N VAL A 29 18.54 -1.00 16.10
CA VAL A 29 19.74 -0.34 16.63
C VAL A 29 19.35 0.55 17.81
N PRO A 30 19.82 0.30 19.03
CA PRO A 30 19.47 1.09 20.19
C PRO A 30 19.81 2.59 19.98
N GLU A 31 18.90 3.49 20.36
CA GLU A 31 19.14 4.95 20.25
C GLU A 31 20.43 5.39 20.95
N ASP A 32 20.89 4.64 21.95
CA ASP A 32 22.10 4.88 22.72
C ASP A 32 23.38 4.63 21.90
N GLU A 33 23.34 3.69 20.95
CA GLU A 33 24.45 3.45 20.01
C GLU A 33 24.49 4.50 18.89
N LEU A 34 23.37 5.20 18.67
CA LEU A 34 23.24 6.30 17.70
C LEU A 34 23.56 7.68 18.32
N ARG A 35 23.77 7.74 19.66
CA ARG A 35 24.13 9.00 20.35
C ARG A 35 25.64 9.16 20.38
N PRO A 36 26.20 10.21 19.80
CA PRO A 36 27.56 10.61 20.10
C PRO A 36 27.67 11.02 21.58
N ASP A 37 28.79 10.70 22.20
CA ASP A 37 29.11 10.97 23.61
C ASP A 37 28.58 12.29 24.14
N THR A 38 28.14 12.26 25.39
CA THR A 38 27.28 13.20 26.11
C THR A 38 27.89 14.62 26.35
N GLU A 39 29.02 14.96 25.72
CA GLU A 39 29.74 16.22 25.99
C GLU A 39 29.53 17.35 24.96
N MET A 40 28.72 17.18 23.93
CA MET A 40 28.38 18.25 23.00
C MET A 40 26.90 18.62 23.07
N LYS A 41 26.44 19.08 24.22
CA LYS A 41 25.18 19.86 24.32
C LYS A 41 25.42 21.30 23.85
N ALA A 42 25.65 21.50 22.58
CA ALA A 42 25.45 22.77 21.92
C ALA A 42 24.29 22.59 20.95
N GLU A 43 23.33 23.50 20.99
CA GLU A 43 22.18 23.61 20.10
C GLU A 43 22.66 23.57 18.65
N ILE A 44 22.69 22.35 18.07
CA ILE A 44 22.98 22.16 16.65
C ILE A 44 21.63 22.01 15.95
N PRO A 45 21.36 22.84 14.92
CA PRO A 45 20.11 22.76 14.16
C PRO A 45 19.85 21.34 13.69
N HIS A 46 18.58 20.93 13.59
CA HIS A 46 18.14 19.63 13.11
C HIS A 46 18.69 19.21 11.72
N ARG A 47 19.35 20.13 11.04
CA ARG A 47 19.98 20.00 9.72
C ARG A 47 21.12 18.97 9.61
N ASN A 48 21.58 18.35 10.70
CA ASN A 48 22.80 17.53 10.68
C ASN A 48 22.67 16.10 11.22
N ARG A 49 21.46 15.56 11.39
CA ARG A 49 21.30 14.20 11.97
C ARG A 49 21.83 13.12 11.05
N PHE A 50 21.54 13.18 9.77
CA PHE A 50 22.04 12.20 8.79
C PHE A 50 23.57 12.29 8.62
N ARG A 51 24.10 13.52 8.52
CA ARG A 51 25.54 13.73 8.49
C ARG A 51 26.23 13.20 9.75
N ARG A 52 25.60 13.33 10.92
CA ARG A 52 26.11 12.73 12.16
C ARG A 52 26.05 11.22 12.16
N LEU A 53 24.98 10.63 11.62
CA LEU A 53 24.87 9.19 11.47
C LEU A 53 25.96 8.68 10.53
N VAL A 54 26.19 9.35 9.41
CA VAL A 54 27.27 9.06 8.47
C VAL A 54 28.64 9.30 9.10
N ASP A 55 28.83 10.42 9.83
CA ASP A 55 30.08 10.72 10.54
C ASP A 55 30.35 9.71 11.67
N TYR A 56 29.31 9.26 12.38
CA TYR A 56 29.42 8.18 13.37
C TYR A 56 29.79 6.85 12.70
N ALA A 57 29.10 6.53 11.63
CA ALA A 57 29.34 5.34 10.84
C ALA A 57 30.75 5.32 10.22
N THR A 58 31.23 6.45 9.72
CA THR A 58 32.59 6.59 9.19
C THR A 58 33.68 6.61 10.26
N ARG A 59 33.37 7.07 11.48
CA ARG A 59 34.28 7.01 12.63
C ARG A 59 34.52 5.57 13.13
N LEU A 60 33.54 4.69 13.00
CA LEU A 60 33.69 3.28 13.33
C LEU A 60 34.60 2.53 12.34
N ARG A 61 35.13 3.18 11.31
CA ARG A 61 36.17 2.75 10.36
C ARG A 61 36.23 1.24 10.06
N ASN A 62 35.10 0.60 9.95
CA ASN A 62 35.02 -0.74 9.40
C ASN A 62 34.42 -0.62 8.01
N GLU A 63 35.24 -0.71 6.98
CA GLU A 63 34.90 -0.70 5.55
C GLU A 63 33.81 -1.73 5.15
N LYS A 64 33.31 -2.50 6.09
CA LYS A 64 32.27 -3.51 5.90
C LYS A 64 30.83 -2.99 6.00
N PHE A 65 30.59 -1.76 6.42
CA PHE A 65 29.25 -1.27 6.71
C PHE A 65 28.54 -0.62 5.52
N VAL A 66 29.30 -0.17 4.53
CA VAL A 66 28.75 0.33 3.27
C VAL A 66 29.44 -0.40 2.14
N SER A 67 28.69 -1.16 1.35
CA SER A 67 29.22 -1.86 0.19
C SER A 67 28.33 -1.65 -1.02
N LEU A 68 28.92 -1.20 -2.11
CA LEU A 68 28.26 -1.18 -3.41
C LEU A 68 28.07 -2.64 -3.86
N ILE A 69 26.83 -3.00 -4.17
CA ILE A 69 26.49 -4.34 -4.66
C ILE A 69 26.45 -4.33 -6.19
N ASP A 70 25.78 -3.34 -6.79
CA ASP A 70 25.64 -3.24 -8.24
C ASP A 70 25.33 -1.80 -8.69
N VAL A 71 25.62 -1.50 -9.96
CA VAL A 71 25.23 -0.26 -10.65
C VAL A 71 24.37 -0.61 -11.84
N MET A 72 23.15 -0.13 -11.83
CA MET A 72 22.17 -0.40 -12.88
C MET A 72 22.45 0.42 -14.15
N LYS A 73 21.90 -0.02 -15.28
CA LYS A 73 22.08 0.65 -16.59
C LYS A 73 21.64 2.11 -16.62
N ASP A 74 20.73 2.51 -15.74
CA ASP A 74 20.24 3.88 -15.60
C ASP A 74 21.05 4.72 -14.60
N GLY A 75 22.16 4.18 -14.09
CA GLY A 75 23.01 4.83 -13.10
C GLY A 75 22.54 4.68 -11.65
N SER A 76 21.38 4.07 -11.41
CA SER A 76 20.94 3.77 -10.04
C SER A 76 21.90 2.78 -9.38
N GLN A 77 22.16 2.99 -8.11
CA GLN A 77 23.07 2.17 -7.32
C GLN A 77 22.28 1.28 -6.35
N TRP A 78 22.78 0.09 -6.17
CA TRP A 78 22.34 -0.87 -5.16
C TRP A 78 23.45 -1.04 -4.15
N VAL A 79 23.20 -0.66 -2.93
CA VAL A 79 24.16 -0.67 -1.83
C VAL A 79 23.63 -1.42 -0.62
N ASN A 80 24.52 -2.02 0.16
CA ASN A 80 24.23 -2.45 1.52
C ASN A 80 24.76 -1.37 2.47
N PHE A 81 23.88 -0.85 3.30
CA PHE A 81 24.19 0.18 4.29
C PHE A 81 23.81 -0.34 5.67
N TYR A 82 24.78 -0.68 6.49
CA TYR A 82 24.58 -1.26 7.83
C TYR A 82 23.63 -2.46 7.87
N GLY A 83 23.68 -3.33 6.88
CA GLY A 83 22.80 -4.49 6.77
C GLY A 83 21.44 -4.20 6.10
N VAL A 84 21.13 -2.93 5.80
CA VAL A 84 19.95 -2.54 5.06
C VAL A 84 20.28 -2.49 3.57
N THR A 85 19.49 -3.16 2.75
CA THR A 85 19.60 -3.04 1.29
C THR A 85 18.94 -1.75 0.83
N CYS A 86 19.70 -0.89 0.16
CA CYS A 86 19.22 0.40 -0.36
C CYS A 86 19.40 0.50 -1.88
N PHE A 87 18.45 1.18 -2.53
CA PHE A 87 18.52 1.57 -3.94
C PHE A 87 18.42 3.09 -4.04
N HIS A 88 19.26 3.72 -4.83
CA HIS A 88 19.21 5.17 -5.03
C HIS A 88 19.77 5.58 -6.41
N ASN A 89 19.46 6.79 -6.84
CA ASN A 89 20.02 7.41 -8.07
C ASN A 89 20.75 8.73 -7.77
N CYS A 90 21.18 8.93 -6.53
CA CYS A 90 22.08 10.02 -6.13
C CYS A 90 23.56 9.62 -6.34
N LEU A 91 24.49 10.54 -6.17
CA LEU A 91 25.93 10.27 -6.30
C LEU A 91 26.40 9.22 -5.28
N SER A 92 25.95 9.35 -4.03
CA SER A 92 26.12 8.34 -3.00
C SER A 92 24.92 8.36 -2.05
N LEU A 93 24.75 7.31 -1.24
CA LEU A 93 23.70 7.28 -0.22
C LEU A 93 23.96 8.34 0.86
N GLU A 94 25.23 8.56 1.22
CA GLU A 94 25.67 9.51 2.24
C GLU A 94 25.39 10.96 1.82
N SER A 95 25.51 11.29 0.52
CA SER A 95 25.26 12.62 -0.01
C SER A 95 23.80 12.84 -0.42
N ALA A 96 22.99 11.76 -0.49
CA ALA A 96 21.67 11.79 -1.08
C ALA A 96 20.75 12.86 -0.47
N ALA A 97 20.74 12.99 0.87
CA ALA A 97 19.91 13.99 1.55
C ALA A 97 20.31 15.42 1.18
N GLU A 98 21.62 15.69 1.11
CA GLU A 98 22.16 17.01 0.73
C GLU A 98 21.90 17.31 -0.74
N GLU A 99 22.08 16.33 -1.62
CA GLU A 99 21.79 16.46 -3.06
C GLU A 99 20.32 16.76 -3.31
N MET A 100 19.42 16.01 -2.66
CA MET A 100 17.97 16.23 -2.75
C MET A 100 17.57 17.60 -2.21
N GLN A 101 18.18 18.04 -1.11
CA GLN A 101 17.90 19.36 -0.53
C GLN A 101 18.39 20.48 -1.46
N LYS A 102 19.59 20.36 -2.03
CA LYS A 102 20.09 21.35 -3.01
C LYS A 102 19.20 21.47 -4.23
N ALA A 103 18.71 20.35 -4.76
CA ALA A 103 17.77 20.37 -5.88
C ALA A 103 16.41 20.98 -5.46
N ALA A 104 15.95 20.71 -4.25
CA ALA A 104 14.73 21.30 -3.70
C ALA A 104 14.86 22.82 -3.49
N ASP A 105 16.02 23.31 -3.06
CA ASP A 105 16.28 24.75 -2.85
C ASP A 105 16.24 25.56 -4.17
N LEU A 106 16.42 24.89 -5.31
CA LEU A 106 16.30 25.50 -6.64
C LEU A 106 14.86 25.48 -7.18
N ALA A 107 13.91 24.97 -6.40
CA ALA A 107 12.55 24.75 -6.86
C ALA A 107 11.78 26.05 -7.10
N HIS A 108 11.01 26.04 -8.16
CA HIS A 108 9.98 27.04 -8.42
C HIS A 108 8.68 26.61 -7.74
N PHE A 109 8.52 26.94 -6.46
CA PHE A 109 7.31 26.61 -5.71
C PHE A 109 6.13 27.49 -6.12
N SER A 110 4.95 26.89 -6.24
CA SER A 110 3.69 27.62 -6.15
C SER A 110 3.40 27.93 -4.68
N LYS A 111 2.59 28.98 -4.41
CA LYS A 111 2.27 29.40 -3.04
C LYS A 111 1.64 28.30 -2.17
N ASP A 112 1.04 27.31 -2.78
CA ASP A 112 0.20 26.31 -2.11
C ASP A 112 0.85 24.92 -1.95
N ASP A 113 1.98 24.64 -2.60
CA ASP A 113 2.67 23.34 -2.52
C ASP A 113 4.18 23.52 -2.41
N THR A 114 4.67 23.60 -1.20
CA THR A 114 6.06 23.88 -0.86
C THR A 114 6.82 22.68 -0.30
N ASP A 115 6.18 21.50 -0.14
CA ASP A 115 6.83 20.32 0.40
C ASP A 115 7.51 19.49 -0.70
N PRO A 116 8.83 19.51 -0.82
CA PRO A 116 9.56 18.76 -1.84
C PRO A 116 9.62 17.26 -1.56
N VAL A 117 9.31 16.84 -0.33
CA VAL A 117 9.49 15.47 0.12
C VAL A 117 8.23 14.65 -0.14
N PHE A 118 8.38 13.51 -0.81
CA PHE A 118 7.34 12.51 -0.92
C PHE A 118 7.85 11.16 -0.40
N HIS A 119 7.05 10.53 0.46
CA HIS A 119 7.37 9.24 1.05
C HIS A 119 6.21 8.27 0.83
N TYR A 120 6.53 7.06 0.37
CA TYR A 120 5.59 5.95 0.34
C TYR A 120 6.28 4.64 0.69
N ILE A 121 5.49 3.65 1.04
CA ILE A 121 5.96 2.34 1.48
C ILE A 121 5.33 1.30 0.57
N LEU A 122 6.13 0.37 0.05
CA LEU A 122 5.67 -0.85 -0.61
C LEU A 122 5.77 -2.00 0.39
N SER A 123 4.69 -2.76 0.58
CA SER A 123 4.66 -3.84 1.57
C SER A 123 4.15 -5.14 0.93
N TRP A 124 4.75 -6.25 1.33
CA TRP A 124 4.37 -7.60 0.94
C TRP A 124 3.86 -8.38 2.13
N PRO A 125 2.90 -9.30 1.96
CA PRO A 125 2.46 -10.16 3.05
C PRO A 125 3.59 -11.10 3.51
N ALA A 126 3.56 -11.52 4.76
CA ALA A 126 4.62 -12.30 5.42
C ALA A 126 5.02 -13.60 4.69
N HIS A 127 4.13 -14.17 3.88
CA HIS A 127 4.42 -15.38 3.10
C HIS A 127 5.12 -15.10 1.75
N GLU A 128 5.34 -13.83 1.39
CA GLU A 128 6.03 -13.43 0.17
C GLU A 128 7.43 -12.90 0.48
N SER A 129 8.41 -13.40 -0.25
CA SER A 129 9.81 -12.99 -0.13
C SER A 129 10.36 -12.60 -1.51
N PRO A 130 10.04 -11.40 -2.02
CA PRO A 130 10.57 -10.93 -3.28
C PRO A 130 12.09 -10.87 -3.29
N ARG A 131 12.70 -11.21 -4.42
CA ARG A 131 14.15 -11.04 -4.62
C ARG A 131 14.49 -9.56 -4.81
N SER A 132 15.73 -9.19 -4.55
CA SER A 132 16.20 -7.79 -4.63
C SER A 132 15.97 -7.17 -6.01
N GLU A 133 16.12 -7.92 -7.09
CA GLU A 133 15.84 -7.44 -8.45
C GLU A 133 14.35 -7.14 -8.66
N GLN A 134 13.47 -7.95 -8.04
CA GLN A 134 12.02 -7.70 -8.07
C GLN A 134 11.66 -6.47 -7.24
N LEU A 135 12.29 -6.28 -6.06
CA LEU A 135 12.11 -5.09 -5.24
C LEU A 135 12.54 -3.83 -5.98
N PHE A 136 13.72 -3.87 -6.61
CA PHE A 136 14.21 -2.76 -7.42
C PHE A 136 13.28 -2.43 -8.59
N ASP A 137 12.80 -3.45 -9.31
CA ASP A 137 11.83 -3.26 -10.38
C ASP A 137 10.51 -2.67 -9.87
N CYS A 138 10.05 -3.08 -8.68
CA CYS A 138 8.86 -2.51 -8.04
C CYS A 138 9.03 -1.02 -7.73
N VAL A 139 10.17 -0.62 -7.18
CA VAL A 139 10.49 0.80 -6.92
C VAL A 139 10.49 1.59 -8.24
N ARG A 140 11.17 1.12 -9.26
CA ARG A 140 11.22 1.79 -10.56
C ARG A 140 9.86 1.91 -11.24
N HIS A 141 9.06 0.86 -11.20
CA HIS A 141 7.73 0.84 -11.79
C HIS A 141 6.79 1.81 -11.08
N THR A 142 6.83 1.88 -9.75
CA THR A 142 6.02 2.82 -8.97
C THR A 142 6.44 4.26 -9.18
N LEU A 143 7.74 4.55 -9.23
CA LEU A 143 8.26 5.88 -9.60
C LEU A 143 7.80 6.30 -11.01
N LYS A 144 7.85 5.37 -11.98
CA LYS A 144 7.34 5.63 -13.34
C LYS A 144 5.84 5.93 -13.34
N SER A 145 5.06 5.19 -12.58
CA SER A 145 3.60 5.39 -12.47
C SER A 145 3.22 6.74 -11.86
N LEU A 146 4.10 7.28 -11.01
CA LEU A 146 3.99 8.62 -10.41
C LEU A 146 4.59 9.74 -11.27
N GLU A 147 5.17 9.43 -12.44
CA GLU A 147 5.89 10.37 -13.29
C GLU A 147 7.16 10.94 -12.62
N LEU A 148 7.78 10.15 -11.73
CA LEU A 148 8.97 10.50 -10.96
C LEU A 148 10.23 9.76 -11.42
N SER A 149 10.25 9.17 -12.62
CA SER A 149 11.39 8.36 -13.11
C SER A 149 12.71 9.10 -13.20
N LYS A 150 12.68 10.43 -13.33
CA LYS A 150 13.86 11.29 -13.40
C LYS A 150 14.15 12.07 -12.12
N HIS A 151 13.38 11.82 -11.10
CA HIS A 151 13.53 12.47 -9.80
C HIS A 151 14.51 11.69 -8.91
N GLN A 152 15.18 12.39 -8.03
CA GLN A 152 16.07 11.76 -7.04
C GLN A 152 15.26 10.94 -6.05
N TYR A 153 15.75 9.76 -5.72
CA TYR A 153 15.10 8.87 -4.73
C TYR A 153 16.12 8.06 -3.94
N VAL A 154 15.70 7.65 -2.76
CA VAL A 154 16.32 6.62 -1.94
C VAL A 154 15.25 5.62 -1.53
N ALA A 155 15.51 4.35 -1.75
CA ALA A 155 14.63 3.27 -1.31
C ALA A 155 15.40 2.32 -0.40
N ALA A 156 14.85 1.96 0.75
CA ALA A 156 15.46 1.08 1.74
C ALA A 156 14.54 -0.10 2.07
N VAL A 157 15.12 -1.29 2.09
CA VAL A 157 14.41 -2.56 2.31
C VAL A 157 14.46 -2.90 3.79
N HIS A 158 13.30 -3.04 4.42
CA HIS A 158 13.15 -3.40 5.82
C HIS A 158 12.53 -4.78 6.00
N THR A 159 13.04 -5.52 6.97
CA THR A 159 12.59 -6.88 7.36
C THR A 159 12.39 -7.00 8.88
N ASP A 160 12.26 -5.88 9.56
CA ASP A 160 12.12 -5.72 11.01
C ASP A 160 10.71 -6.01 11.52
N THR A 161 9.74 -6.13 10.61
CA THR A 161 8.37 -6.55 10.89
C THR A 161 8.02 -7.87 10.20
N ASP A 162 6.87 -8.46 10.53
CA ASP A 162 6.39 -9.70 9.87
C ASP A 162 6.26 -9.53 8.35
N ASN A 163 6.07 -8.31 7.88
CA ASN A 163 5.91 -7.99 6.47
C ASN A 163 7.18 -7.33 5.93
N LEU A 164 7.80 -7.94 4.91
CA LEU A 164 8.83 -7.25 4.16
C LEU A 164 8.26 -5.97 3.54
N HIS A 165 8.97 -4.87 3.70
CA HIS A 165 8.54 -3.59 3.14
C HIS A 165 9.72 -2.75 2.65
N VAL A 166 9.43 -1.85 1.71
CA VAL A 166 10.40 -0.93 1.13
C VAL A 166 9.91 0.49 1.32
N HIS A 167 10.66 1.27 2.07
CA HIS A 167 10.47 2.71 2.17
C HIS A 167 11.04 3.39 0.93
N VAL A 168 10.31 4.32 0.33
CA VAL A 168 10.78 5.08 -0.83
C VAL A 168 10.63 6.56 -0.55
N ALA A 169 11.75 7.22 -0.37
CA ALA A 169 11.87 8.67 -0.21
C ALA A 169 12.18 9.30 -1.57
N VAL A 170 11.42 10.28 -2.01
CA VAL A 170 11.54 10.88 -3.34
C VAL A 170 11.54 12.39 -3.25
N ASN A 171 12.43 13.03 -4.01
CA ASN A 171 12.38 14.46 -4.24
C ASN A 171 11.34 14.76 -5.34
N ARG A 172 10.27 15.47 -4.99
CA ARG A 172 9.24 15.90 -5.94
C ARG A 172 9.72 16.97 -6.92
N VAL A 173 10.85 17.62 -6.61
CA VAL A 173 11.48 18.61 -7.48
C VAL A 173 12.35 17.90 -8.50
N HIS A 174 12.10 18.18 -9.78
CA HIS A 174 12.92 17.63 -10.86
C HIS A 174 14.31 18.27 -10.83
N PRO A 175 15.40 17.48 -10.73
CA PRO A 175 16.73 18.02 -10.48
C PRO A 175 17.28 18.94 -11.58
N GLU A 176 16.83 18.77 -12.83
CA GLU A 176 17.28 19.58 -13.95
C GLU A 176 16.42 20.82 -14.22
N THR A 177 15.09 20.71 -13.98
CA THR A 177 14.14 21.76 -14.36
C THR A 177 13.64 22.60 -13.19
N GLY A 178 13.83 22.16 -11.94
CA GLY A 178 13.32 22.82 -10.73
C GLY A 178 11.80 22.78 -10.55
N TYR A 179 11.05 22.13 -11.47
CA TYR A 179 9.60 22.02 -11.32
C TYR A 179 9.22 20.94 -10.31
N ILE A 180 8.22 21.25 -9.48
CA ILE A 180 7.67 20.32 -8.51
C ILE A 180 6.53 19.49 -9.12
N ASN A 181 6.56 18.17 -8.91
CA ASN A 181 5.48 17.28 -9.28
C ASN A 181 4.38 17.29 -8.22
N CYS A 182 3.16 17.71 -8.57
CA CYS A 182 2.02 17.82 -7.63
C CYS A 182 1.42 16.47 -7.20
N LEU A 183 1.81 15.36 -7.82
CA LEU A 183 1.38 13.99 -7.51
C LEU A 183 -0.15 13.78 -7.40
N PRO A 184 -0.96 14.26 -8.35
CA PRO A 184 -2.38 14.05 -8.30
C PRO A 184 -2.70 12.54 -8.36
N TRP A 185 -3.65 12.11 -7.51
CA TRP A 185 -4.11 10.72 -7.47
C TRP A 185 -2.99 9.69 -7.16
N SER A 186 -1.96 10.10 -6.41
CA SER A 186 -0.80 9.26 -6.10
C SER A 186 -1.17 7.90 -5.50
N GLN A 187 -2.12 7.87 -4.55
CA GLN A 187 -2.61 6.63 -3.96
C GLN A 187 -3.23 5.68 -5.00
N GLU A 188 -3.97 6.23 -5.95
CA GLU A 188 -4.59 5.42 -7.01
C GLU A 188 -3.56 4.93 -8.02
N LYS A 189 -2.64 5.80 -8.44
CA LYS A 189 -1.52 5.45 -9.33
C LYS A 189 -0.69 4.32 -8.71
N LEU A 190 -0.33 4.44 -7.44
CA LEU A 190 0.41 3.41 -6.70
C LEU A 190 -0.39 2.10 -6.56
N SER A 191 -1.67 2.18 -6.19
CA SER A 191 -2.51 1.00 -6.08
C SER A 191 -2.65 0.24 -7.40
N ARG A 192 -2.74 0.96 -8.52
CA ARG A 192 -2.77 0.35 -9.85
C ARG A 192 -1.42 -0.28 -10.19
N ALA A 193 -0.31 0.42 -9.95
CA ALA A 193 1.04 -0.08 -10.17
C ALA A 193 1.31 -1.37 -9.38
N CYS A 194 0.81 -1.47 -8.13
CA CYS A 194 0.90 -2.71 -7.35
C CYS A 194 0.20 -3.88 -8.06
N ARG A 195 -0.98 -3.68 -8.62
CA ARG A 195 -1.68 -4.75 -9.40
C ARG A 195 -0.93 -5.16 -10.65
N GLU A 196 -0.31 -4.20 -11.36
CA GLU A 196 0.54 -4.46 -12.53
C GLU A 196 1.77 -5.30 -12.16
N LEU A 197 2.39 -4.98 -11.02
CA LEU A 197 3.55 -5.70 -10.49
C LEU A 197 3.20 -7.10 -9.98
N GLU A 198 2.02 -7.29 -9.39
CA GLU A 198 1.54 -8.61 -9.00
C GLU A 198 1.41 -9.54 -10.21
N ILE A 199 0.86 -9.04 -11.33
CA ILE A 199 0.80 -9.80 -12.58
C ILE A 199 2.21 -10.10 -13.11
N LYS A 200 3.08 -9.07 -13.12
CA LYS A 200 4.42 -9.17 -13.68
C LYS A 200 5.31 -10.17 -12.94
N HIS A 201 5.26 -10.18 -11.63
CA HIS A 201 6.14 -10.98 -10.77
C HIS A 201 5.48 -12.23 -10.19
N GLY A 202 4.18 -12.41 -10.41
CA GLY A 202 3.43 -13.53 -9.85
C GLY A 202 3.17 -13.41 -8.35
N PHE A 203 3.14 -12.19 -7.80
CA PHE A 203 2.82 -11.98 -6.41
C PHE A 203 1.33 -12.23 -6.14
N ALA A 204 1.01 -12.61 -4.90
CA ALA A 204 -0.36 -12.80 -4.47
C ALA A 204 -1.16 -11.49 -4.59
N PRO A 205 -2.39 -11.53 -5.11
CA PRO A 205 -3.26 -10.36 -5.16
C PRO A 205 -3.55 -9.82 -3.78
N ASP A 206 -3.35 -8.52 -3.59
CA ASP A 206 -3.64 -7.84 -2.32
C ASP A 206 -4.84 -6.89 -2.45
N ASN A 207 -5.34 -6.46 -1.30
CA ASN A 207 -6.47 -5.56 -1.21
C ASN A 207 -6.08 -4.11 -1.53
N GLY A 208 -6.75 -3.52 -2.50
CA GLY A 208 -6.57 -2.12 -2.89
C GLY A 208 -7.82 -1.56 -3.56
N CYS A 209 -7.76 -0.32 -4.02
CA CYS A 209 -8.84 0.28 -4.79
C CYS A 209 -8.95 -0.30 -6.22
N PHE A 210 -7.92 -1.00 -6.69
CA PHE A 210 -7.90 -1.77 -7.92
C PHE A 210 -7.80 -3.27 -7.62
N VAL A 211 -8.38 -4.07 -8.49
CA VAL A 211 -8.38 -5.54 -8.42
C VAL A 211 -8.13 -6.15 -9.79
N HIS A 212 -7.68 -7.39 -9.81
CA HIS A 212 -7.57 -8.18 -11.02
C HIS A 212 -8.96 -8.63 -11.49
N ALA A 213 -9.22 -8.49 -12.76
CA ALA A 213 -10.41 -9.01 -13.44
C ALA A 213 -10.00 -10.05 -14.51
N PRO A 214 -10.91 -10.88 -15.01
CA PRO A 214 -10.60 -11.86 -16.04
C PRO A 214 -9.84 -11.26 -17.22
N GLY A 215 -8.86 -12.02 -17.74
CA GLY A 215 -7.97 -11.57 -18.82
C GLY A 215 -6.88 -10.59 -18.36
N ASN A 216 -6.41 -10.70 -17.12
CA ASN A 216 -5.36 -9.85 -16.53
C ASN A 216 -5.66 -8.34 -16.59
N ARG A 217 -6.94 -7.99 -16.65
CA ARG A 217 -7.36 -6.57 -16.60
C ARG A 217 -7.31 -6.06 -15.16
N ILE A 218 -6.81 -4.85 -15.01
CA ILE A 218 -6.81 -4.14 -13.73
C ILE A 218 -7.97 -3.14 -13.77
N VAL A 219 -8.93 -3.30 -12.87
CA VAL A 219 -10.14 -2.47 -12.80
C VAL A 219 -10.31 -1.92 -11.39
N ARG A 220 -10.94 -0.75 -11.28
CA ARG A 220 -11.37 -0.28 -9.96
C ARG A 220 -12.39 -1.24 -9.37
N LYS A 221 -12.24 -1.58 -8.12
CA LYS A 221 -13.19 -2.41 -7.36
C LYS A 221 -14.63 -1.90 -7.53
N THR A 222 -14.79 -0.59 -7.44
CA THR A 222 -16.06 0.11 -7.65
C THR A 222 -16.62 -0.06 -9.05
N ALA A 223 -15.76 -0.03 -10.08
CA ALA A 223 -16.18 -0.21 -11.47
C ALA A 223 -16.64 -1.64 -11.72
N LEU A 224 -15.91 -2.63 -11.19
CA LEU A 224 -16.29 -4.04 -11.30
C LEU A 224 -17.66 -4.30 -10.69
N VAL A 225 -17.90 -3.77 -9.50
CA VAL A 225 -19.21 -3.88 -8.84
C VAL A 225 -20.29 -3.15 -9.63
N ARG A 226 -19.98 -1.95 -10.16
CA ARG A 226 -20.92 -1.20 -11.03
C ARG A 226 -21.22 -1.95 -12.33
N GLU A 227 -20.20 -2.56 -12.97
CA GLU A 227 -20.40 -3.37 -14.18
C GLU A 227 -21.29 -4.58 -13.91
N ARG A 228 -21.04 -5.32 -12.83
CA ARG A 228 -21.88 -6.44 -12.40
C ARG A 228 -23.31 -6.01 -12.13
N ARG A 229 -23.50 -4.89 -11.38
CA ARG A 229 -24.81 -4.33 -11.11
C ARG A 229 -25.52 -3.83 -12.38
N ASN A 230 -24.81 -3.19 -13.31
CA ASN A 230 -25.37 -2.71 -14.56
C ASN A 230 -25.69 -3.89 -15.53
N ALA A 231 -24.90 -4.94 -15.51
CA ALA A 231 -25.20 -6.17 -16.25
C ALA A 231 -26.50 -6.80 -15.73
N TRP A 232 -26.67 -6.87 -14.41
CA TRP A 232 -27.90 -7.31 -13.80
C TRP A 232 -29.11 -6.43 -14.15
N ARG A 233 -28.99 -5.09 -14.11
CA ARG A 233 -30.07 -4.17 -14.49
C ARG A 233 -30.45 -4.22 -15.96
N ARG A 234 -29.51 -4.52 -16.85
CA ARG A 234 -29.73 -4.64 -18.30
C ARG A 234 -30.38 -5.96 -18.70
N GLY A 235 -30.14 -6.99 -17.93
CA GLY A 235 -30.87 -8.27 -18.04
C GLY A 235 -32.30 -8.10 -17.56
N LYS A 236 -33.17 -7.52 -18.37
CA LYS A 236 -34.50 -6.95 -18.11
C LYS A 236 -35.54 -7.85 -17.40
N LYS A 237 -35.17 -8.97 -16.76
CA LYS A 237 -36.05 -9.90 -16.06
C LYS A 237 -35.50 -10.55 -14.80
N GLN A 238 -34.27 -10.23 -14.36
CA GLN A 238 -33.73 -10.85 -13.16
C GLN A 238 -34.26 -10.14 -11.90
N THR A 239 -34.87 -10.91 -11.02
CA THR A 239 -35.26 -10.47 -9.67
C THR A 239 -34.02 -10.32 -8.78
N PHE A 240 -34.12 -9.57 -7.68
CA PHE A 240 -33.02 -9.45 -6.70
C PHE A 240 -32.59 -10.82 -6.16
N ARG A 241 -33.52 -11.75 -6.04
CA ARG A 241 -33.26 -13.14 -5.66
C ARG A 241 -32.33 -13.85 -6.68
N GLU A 242 -32.60 -13.72 -7.97
CA GLU A 242 -31.76 -14.31 -9.03
C GLU A 242 -30.36 -13.67 -9.08
N TYR A 243 -30.27 -12.37 -8.81
CA TYR A 243 -28.98 -11.69 -8.66
C TYR A 243 -28.14 -12.32 -7.54
N ILE A 244 -28.73 -12.53 -6.34
CA ILE A 244 -28.05 -13.16 -5.21
C ILE A 244 -27.59 -14.57 -5.57
N VAL A 245 -28.43 -15.36 -6.23
CA VAL A 245 -28.05 -16.73 -6.68
C VAL A 245 -26.85 -16.71 -7.61
N GLN A 246 -26.90 -15.89 -8.64
CA GLN A 246 -25.87 -15.86 -9.67
C GLN A 246 -24.54 -15.28 -9.17
N MET A 247 -24.58 -14.25 -8.31
CA MET A 247 -23.37 -13.55 -7.89
C MET A 247 -22.69 -14.20 -6.68
N SER A 248 -23.47 -14.72 -5.76
CA SER A 248 -22.91 -15.16 -4.47
C SER A 248 -23.21 -16.63 -4.12
N ILE A 249 -24.45 -17.06 -4.23
CA ILE A 249 -24.84 -18.41 -3.78
C ILE A 249 -24.18 -19.51 -4.62
N ALA A 250 -24.05 -19.32 -5.91
CA ALA A 250 -23.38 -20.29 -6.79
C ALA A 250 -21.91 -20.48 -6.37
N GLY A 251 -21.16 -19.40 -6.23
CA GLY A 251 -19.76 -19.46 -5.81
C GLY A 251 -19.56 -19.97 -4.37
N LEU A 252 -20.50 -19.67 -3.44
CA LEU A 252 -20.47 -20.20 -2.08
C LEU A 252 -20.81 -21.69 -1.98
N ARG A 253 -21.43 -22.27 -3.01
CA ARG A 253 -21.62 -23.73 -3.12
C ARG A 253 -20.34 -24.44 -3.54
N GLU A 254 -19.56 -23.82 -4.42
CA GLU A 254 -18.28 -24.35 -4.89
C GLU A 254 -17.18 -24.17 -3.84
N GLU A 255 -17.08 -22.99 -3.27
CA GLU A 255 -16.13 -22.62 -2.21
C GLU A 255 -16.87 -22.09 -0.98
N PRO A 256 -17.27 -22.97 -0.06
CA PRO A 256 -18.03 -22.59 1.12
C PRO A 256 -17.21 -21.73 2.10
N ALA A 257 -17.83 -20.68 2.64
CA ALA A 257 -17.25 -19.89 3.71
C ALA A 257 -16.92 -20.75 4.94
N GLN A 258 -15.84 -20.44 5.64
CA GLN A 258 -15.36 -21.17 6.81
C GLN A 258 -15.84 -20.52 8.13
N ASP A 259 -16.08 -19.22 8.13
CA ASP A 259 -16.57 -18.43 9.26
C ASP A 259 -17.50 -17.30 8.78
N TRP A 260 -18.12 -16.60 9.73
CA TRP A 260 -19.01 -15.48 9.43
C TRP A 260 -18.28 -14.31 8.75
N LEU A 261 -17.04 -14.04 9.11
CA LEU A 261 -16.27 -12.94 8.52
C LEU A 261 -15.97 -13.19 7.05
N SER A 262 -15.57 -14.41 6.69
CA SER A 262 -15.33 -14.81 5.31
C SER A 262 -16.61 -14.78 4.46
N LEU A 263 -17.74 -15.18 5.04
CA LEU A 263 -19.05 -15.06 4.40
C LEU A 263 -19.44 -13.60 4.16
N HIS A 264 -19.28 -12.74 5.15
CA HIS A 264 -19.55 -11.31 5.02
C HIS A 264 -18.65 -10.65 3.99
N LYS A 265 -17.35 -10.95 3.98
CA LYS A 265 -16.41 -10.43 2.97
C LYS A 265 -16.79 -10.85 1.57
N ARG A 266 -17.17 -12.11 1.37
CA ARG A 266 -17.61 -12.62 0.08
C ARG A 266 -18.86 -11.90 -0.42
N LEU A 267 -19.87 -11.78 0.41
CA LEU A 267 -21.11 -11.08 0.05
C LEU A 267 -20.87 -9.59 -0.19
N ALA A 268 -20.06 -8.94 0.63
CA ALA A 268 -19.74 -7.53 0.51
C ALA A 268 -18.99 -7.25 -0.82
N SER A 269 -18.18 -8.17 -1.32
CA SER A 269 -17.55 -8.04 -2.64
C SER A 269 -18.55 -7.98 -3.79
N ASP A 270 -19.73 -8.56 -3.59
CA ASP A 270 -20.85 -8.52 -4.53
C ASP A 270 -21.87 -7.41 -4.17
N GLY A 271 -21.56 -6.59 -3.17
CA GLY A 271 -22.41 -5.51 -2.70
C GLY A 271 -23.60 -5.94 -1.87
N LEU A 272 -23.51 -7.09 -1.27
CA LEU A 272 -24.56 -7.70 -0.46
C LEU A 272 -24.10 -7.79 1.00
N TYR A 273 -25.04 -7.83 1.92
CA TYR A 273 -24.78 -8.14 3.32
C TYR A 273 -25.90 -8.96 3.94
N ILE A 274 -25.57 -9.67 5.02
CA ILE A 274 -26.56 -10.44 5.78
C ILE A 274 -26.86 -9.70 7.08
N THR A 275 -28.12 -9.67 7.44
CA THR A 275 -28.59 -9.22 8.76
C THR A 275 -29.55 -10.24 9.34
N MET A 276 -29.64 -10.28 10.67
CA MET A 276 -30.65 -11.05 11.37
C MET A 276 -31.93 -10.21 11.52
N GLN A 277 -33.04 -10.69 11.04
CA GLN A 277 -34.35 -10.07 11.18
C GLN A 277 -35.35 -11.12 11.67
N GLU A 278 -36.00 -10.89 12.80
CA GLU A 278 -37.03 -11.77 13.37
C GLU A 278 -36.60 -13.25 13.48
N GLY A 279 -35.31 -13.47 13.75
CA GLY A 279 -34.74 -14.84 13.84
C GLY A 279 -34.34 -15.47 12.52
N GLU A 280 -34.49 -14.77 11.41
CA GLU A 280 -34.12 -15.25 10.09
C GLU A 280 -32.96 -14.42 9.51
N LEU A 281 -32.08 -15.08 8.76
CA LEU A 281 -31.00 -14.42 8.03
C LEU A 281 -31.53 -13.86 6.72
N VAL A 282 -31.36 -12.56 6.53
CA VAL A 282 -31.85 -11.83 5.34
C VAL A 282 -30.69 -11.21 4.60
N VAL A 283 -30.59 -11.50 3.32
CA VAL A 283 -29.62 -10.83 2.41
C VAL A 283 -30.20 -9.52 1.93
N LYS A 284 -29.42 -8.45 2.07
CA LYS A 284 -29.79 -7.09 1.67
C LYS A 284 -28.80 -6.51 0.67
N ASP A 285 -29.29 -5.55 -0.10
CA ASP A 285 -28.47 -4.73 -1.02
C ASP A 285 -27.73 -3.66 -0.21
N GLY A 286 -26.41 -3.66 -0.28
CA GLY A 286 -25.56 -2.69 0.42
C GLY A 286 -25.64 -1.27 -0.12
N TRP A 287 -26.14 -1.08 -1.34
CA TRP A 287 -26.28 0.23 -1.99
C TRP A 287 -27.69 0.76 -2.02
N ASP A 288 -28.68 -0.13 -2.03
CA ASP A 288 -30.10 0.24 -2.00
C ASP A 288 -30.74 -0.27 -0.71
N ARG A 289 -30.55 0.51 0.36
CA ARG A 289 -31.06 0.16 1.69
C ARG A 289 -32.59 0.13 1.77
N ALA A 290 -33.28 0.78 0.81
CA ALA A 290 -34.73 0.77 0.73
C ALA A 290 -35.26 -0.51 0.07
N ARG A 291 -34.39 -1.30 -0.57
CA ARG A 291 -34.79 -2.55 -1.19
C ARG A 291 -35.14 -3.60 -0.14
N GLU A 292 -36.25 -4.25 -0.34
CA GLU A 292 -36.65 -5.39 0.48
C GLU A 292 -35.58 -6.51 0.41
N GLY A 293 -35.21 -7.06 1.57
CA GLY A 293 -34.25 -8.16 1.68
C GLY A 293 -34.86 -9.47 1.22
N VAL A 294 -34.01 -10.46 0.95
CA VAL A 294 -34.41 -11.82 0.59
C VAL A 294 -33.95 -12.76 1.70
N ALA A 295 -34.88 -13.53 2.25
CA ALA A 295 -34.59 -14.53 3.25
C ALA A 295 -33.57 -15.56 2.71
N LEU A 296 -32.49 -15.78 3.47
CA LEU A 296 -31.41 -16.67 3.04
C LEU A 296 -31.88 -18.12 2.94
N SER A 297 -32.82 -18.54 3.79
CA SER A 297 -33.49 -19.84 3.76
C SER A 297 -34.18 -20.16 2.44
N SER A 298 -34.62 -19.11 1.69
CA SER A 298 -35.25 -19.26 0.39
C SER A 298 -34.32 -19.82 -0.70
N PHE A 299 -33.01 -19.85 -0.48
CA PHE A 299 -32.03 -20.43 -1.41
C PHE A 299 -31.77 -21.92 -1.20
N GLY A 300 -32.41 -22.50 -0.21
CA GLY A 300 -32.41 -23.94 0.05
C GLY A 300 -32.13 -24.30 1.49
N PRO A 301 -32.28 -25.58 1.84
CA PRO A 301 -32.25 -26.04 3.23
C PRO A 301 -30.89 -25.90 3.92
N LEU A 302 -29.81 -25.66 3.20
CA LEU A 302 -28.48 -25.43 3.78
C LEU A 302 -28.26 -23.98 4.25
N TRP A 303 -29.15 -23.06 3.89
CA TRP A 303 -29.01 -21.62 4.10
C TRP A 303 -29.88 -21.10 5.26
N THR A 304 -30.27 -21.98 6.16
CA THR A 304 -30.99 -21.57 7.39
C THR A 304 -30.02 -21.08 8.46
N ALA A 305 -30.50 -20.18 9.34
CA ALA A 305 -29.70 -19.67 10.45
C ALA A 305 -29.12 -20.79 11.32
N GLU A 306 -29.93 -21.84 11.59
CA GLU A 306 -29.51 -23.00 12.36
C GLU A 306 -28.36 -23.77 11.72
N LYS A 307 -28.44 -24.05 10.40
CA LYS A 307 -27.42 -24.84 9.71
C LYS A 307 -26.14 -24.05 9.48
N LEU A 308 -26.25 -22.76 9.16
CA LEU A 308 -25.12 -21.88 9.09
C LEU A 308 -24.45 -21.69 10.45
N GLY A 309 -25.22 -21.57 11.51
CA GLY A 309 -24.73 -21.53 12.89
C GLY A 309 -23.94 -22.78 13.29
N ARG A 310 -24.40 -23.98 12.88
CA ARG A 310 -23.64 -25.22 13.10
C ARG A 310 -22.32 -25.28 12.33
N LYS A 311 -22.24 -24.61 11.18
CA LYS A 311 -21.07 -24.64 10.30
C LYS A 311 -20.09 -23.51 10.59
N LEU A 312 -20.58 -22.31 10.82
CA LEU A 312 -19.79 -21.07 10.95
C LEU A 312 -19.64 -20.59 12.40
N GLY A 313 -20.28 -21.28 13.35
CA GLY A 313 -20.37 -20.85 14.74
C GLY A 313 -21.53 -19.89 14.99
N GLU A 314 -21.58 -19.32 16.22
CA GLU A 314 -22.59 -18.34 16.60
C GLU A 314 -22.60 -17.15 15.63
N TYR A 315 -23.81 -16.65 15.29
CA TYR A 315 -23.99 -15.57 14.35
C TYR A 315 -23.22 -14.31 14.78
N GLN A 316 -22.38 -13.82 13.90
CA GLN A 316 -21.67 -12.56 14.04
C GLN A 316 -22.26 -11.53 13.09
N PRO A 317 -22.67 -10.35 13.56
CA PRO A 317 -23.18 -9.30 12.69
C PRO A 317 -22.11 -8.80 11.73
N VAL A 318 -22.55 -8.29 10.59
CA VAL A 318 -21.64 -7.71 9.59
C VAL A 318 -20.84 -6.56 10.21
N PRO A 319 -19.49 -6.56 10.10
CA PRO A 319 -18.68 -5.43 10.55
C PRO A 319 -19.09 -4.14 9.87
N THR A 320 -19.17 -3.03 10.61
CA THR A 320 -19.61 -1.73 10.11
C THR A 320 -18.72 -1.19 9.01
N ASP A 321 -17.46 -1.58 9.01
CA ASP A 321 -16.41 -1.17 8.05
C ASP A 321 -16.19 -2.16 6.89
N ILE A 322 -16.96 -3.27 6.83
CA ILE A 322 -16.73 -4.33 5.85
C ILE A 322 -16.79 -3.82 4.40
N PHE A 323 -17.69 -2.88 4.12
CA PHE A 323 -17.77 -2.27 2.81
C PHE A 323 -16.60 -1.32 2.53
N SER A 324 -15.99 -0.74 3.53
CA SER A 324 -14.75 0.02 3.41
C SER A 324 -13.55 -0.90 3.18
N GLN A 325 -13.50 -2.03 3.88
CA GLN A 325 -12.46 -3.05 3.71
C GLN A 325 -12.51 -3.72 2.33
N VAL A 326 -13.68 -3.94 1.78
CA VAL A 326 -13.86 -4.51 0.42
C VAL A 326 -13.94 -3.43 -0.66
N GLY A 327 -13.74 -2.14 -0.32
CA GLY A 327 -13.69 -1.04 -1.28
C GLY A 327 -15.04 -0.69 -1.88
N THR A 328 -16.02 -0.40 -1.02
CA THR A 328 -17.23 0.30 -1.46
C THR A 328 -16.89 1.69 -1.96
N PRO A 329 -17.50 2.15 -3.07
CA PRO A 329 -17.37 3.53 -3.47
C PRO A 329 -18.02 4.40 -2.40
N GLY A 330 -17.22 5.28 -1.81
CA GLY A 330 -17.76 6.45 -1.16
C GLY A 330 -18.71 7.18 -2.10
N ARG A 331 -19.69 7.84 -1.54
CA ARG A 331 -20.72 8.65 -2.22
C ARG A 331 -20.16 9.57 -3.28
#